data_50e5b1c1369ee8754451b45efa48e257
#
_entry.id   50e5b1c1369ee8754451b45efa48e257
#
_cell.length_a   1.000
_cell.length_b   1.000
_cell.length_c   1.000
_cell.angle_alpha   90.00
_cell.angle_beta   90.00
_cell.angle_gamma   90.00
#
_symmetry.space_group_name_H-M   'P 1'
#
loop_
_entity.id
_entity.type
_entity.pdbx_description
1 polymer ?
#
loop_
_entity_poly.entity_id
_entity_poly.type
_entity_poly.pdbx_seq_one_letter_code
_entity_poly.pdbx_strand_id
1 'polypeptide(L)'
;MIVRTLKDCQSSERRINGGNWESVRMLLKDDNMGFSFHITTIFAGTETPIWYQNHLESVYCISGYGEVETCDDGKVYKIEPGTLYILDKHDKHLLRATEDMQMACVFNPPLNGKEVHDENGVYALEAETID
;
A
#
# COMPACT_ATOMS: atom_id res chain seq x y z
N MET A 1 20.95 7.52 -12.71
CA MET A 1 19.50 7.83 -12.74
C MET A 1 18.74 6.55 -13.07
N ILE A 2 17.65 6.28 -12.36
CA ILE A 2 16.78 5.11 -12.60
C ILE A 2 15.46 5.61 -13.14
N VAL A 3 14.99 5.00 -14.23
CA VAL A 3 13.70 5.35 -14.83
C VAL A 3 12.92 4.06 -15.07
N ARG A 4 11.71 4.00 -14.53
CA ARG A 4 10.80 2.86 -14.70
C ARG A 4 9.43 3.39 -15.09
N THR A 5 8.71 2.60 -15.87
CA THR A 5 7.31 2.90 -16.19
C THR A 5 6.40 1.96 -15.42
N LEU A 6 5.20 2.44 -15.08
CA LEU A 6 4.18 1.60 -14.46
C LEU A 6 3.89 0.36 -15.33
N LYS A 7 3.78 0.57 -16.63
CA LYS A 7 3.50 -0.51 -17.59
C LYS A 7 4.54 -1.63 -17.52
N ASP A 8 5.82 -1.28 -17.50
CA ASP A 8 6.90 -2.27 -17.44
C ASP A 8 6.90 -2.99 -16.09
N CYS A 9 6.65 -2.26 -15.00
CA CYS A 9 6.57 -2.86 -13.66
C CYS A 9 5.37 -3.79 -13.52
N GLN A 10 4.24 -3.47 -14.14
CA GLN A 10 3.06 -4.33 -14.16
C GLN A 10 3.30 -5.69 -14.83
N SER A 11 4.20 -5.74 -15.78
CA SER A 11 4.55 -6.97 -16.52
C SER A 11 5.72 -7.71 -15.89
N SER A 12 6.11 -7.36 -14.66
CA SER A 12 7.24 -7.92 -13.97
C SER A 12 6.82 -8.54 -12.63
N GLU A 13 7.79 -9.15 -11.95
CA GLU A 13 7.62 -9.67 -10.58
C GLU A 13 7.38 -8.58 -9.53
N ARG A 14 7.47 -7.31 -9.91
CA ARG A 14 7.13 -6.17 -9.05
C ARG A 14 5.62 -6.03 -8.84
N ARG A 15 4.82 -6.72 -9.63
CA ARG A 15 3.37 -6.79 -9.47
C ARG A 15 3.00 -7.91 -8.51
N ILE A 16 2.42 -7.54 -7.37
CA ILE A 16 2.02 -8.49 -6.33
C ILE A 16 0.51 -8.40 -6.15
N ASN A 17 -0.16 -9.56 -6.17
CA ASN A 17 -1.60 -9.66 -5.94
C ASN A 17 -1.86 -10.18 -4.53
N GLY A 18 -2.61 -9.43 -3.74
CA GLY A 18 -2.97 -9.77 -2.37
C GLY A 18 -4.43 -10.21 -2.18
N GLY A 19 -5.15 -10.48 -3.27
CA GLY A 19 -6.57 -10.84 -3.23
C GLY A 19 -7.48 -9.64 -3.32
N ASN A 20 -7.57 -8.84 -2.27
CA ASN A 20 -8.38 -7.60 -2.24
C ASN A 20 -7.69 -6.42 -2.93
N TRP A 21 -6.42 -6.57 -3.23
CA TRP A 21 -5.59 -5.52 -3.77
C TRP A 21 -4.50 -6.09 -4.67
N GLU A 22 -3.94 -5.21 -5.47
CA GLU A 22 -2.79 -5.46 -6.30
C GLU A 22 -1.81 -4.31 -6.12
N SER A 23 -0.54 -4.60 -5.94
CA SER A 23 0.49 -3.58 -5.73
C SER A 23 1.59 -3.73 -6.77
N VAL A 24 1.89 -2.64 -7.47
CA VAL A 24 3.01 -2.55 -8.39
C VAL A 24 4.11 -1.75 -7.71
N ARG A 25 5.21 -2.41 -7.38
CA ARG A 25 6.28 -1.87 -6.54
C ARG A 25 7.36 -1.26 -7.40
N MET A 26 7.31 0.05 -7.58
CA MET A 26 8.15 0.76 -8.53
C MET A 26 9.51 1.15 -7.97
N LEU A 27 9.60 1.40 -6.66
CA LEU A 27 10.82 1.77 -5.97
C LEU A 27 10.90 0.95 -4.69
N LEU A 28 12.03 0.28 -4.48
CA LEU A 28 12.19 -0.68 -3.40
C LEU A 28 13.48 -0.40 -2.61
N LYS A 29 13.65 -1.16 -1.53
CA LYS A 29 14.79 -1.03 -0.61
C LYS A 29 16.14 -1.02 -1.33
N ASP A 30 16.33 -1.87 -2.33
CA ASP A 30 17.60 -2.01 -3.05
C ASP A 30 17.94 -0.80 -3.92
N ASP A 31 16.99 0.10 -4.14
CA ASP A 31 17.25 1.35 -4.84
C ASP A 31 17.95 2.39 -3.95
N ASN A 32 18.05 2.12 -2.64
CA ASN A 32 18.79 2.92 -1.65
C ASN A 32 18.32 4.37 -1.52
N MET A 33 17.01 4.59 -1.66
CA MET A 33 16.43 5.92 -1.51
C MET A 33 15.87 6.19 -0.10
N GLY A 34 15.82 5.17 0.77
CA GLY A 34 15.33 5.31 2.13
C GLY A 34 13.82 5.18 2.26
N PHE A 35 13.11 4.90 1.17
CA PHE A 35 11.67 4.62 1.15
C PHE A 35 11.34 3.72 -0.03
N SER A 36 10.14 3.17 -0.07
CA SER A 36 9.62 2.47 -1.25
C SER A 36 8.38 3.19 -1.77
N PHE A 37 8.11 3.01 -3.06
CA PHE A 37 6.99 3.65 -3.74
C PHE A 37 6.21 2.61 -4.55
N HIS A 38 4.89 2.60 -4.36
CA HIS A 38 4.01 1.60 -4.95
C HIS A 38 2.79 2.26 -5.57
N ILE A 39 2.33 1.71 -6.68
CA ILE A 39 0.99 2.00 -7.20
C ILE A 39 0.12 0.81 -6.86
N THR A 40 -0.88 1.03 -6.04
CA THR A 40 -1.74 -0.03 -5.51
C THR A 40 -3.17 0.19 -5.98
N THR A 41 -3.80 -0.87 -6.46
CA THR A 41 -5.23 -0.88 -6.75
C THR A 41 -5.94 -1.67 -5.66
N ILE A 42 -6.92 -1.03 -5.01
CA ILE A 42 -7.81 -1.69 -4.06
C ILE A 42 -9.09 -2.00 -4.81
N PHE A 43 -9.47 -3.28 -4.86
CA PHE A 43 -10.60 -3.70 -5.68
C PHE A 43 -11.94 -3.34 -5.06
N ALA A 44 -12.89 -2.92 -5.91
CA ALA A 44 -14.25 -2.56 -5.52
C ALA A 44 -14.93 -3.66 -4.70
N GLY A 45 -15.69 -3.25 -3.68
CA GLY A 45 -16.46 -4.17 -2.85
C GLY A 45 -15.65 -4.92 -1.81
N THR A 46 -14.40 -4.54 -1.60
CA THR A 46 -13.53 -5.21 -0.61
C THR A 46 -13.41 -4.42 0.67
N GLU A 47 -13.15 -5.15 1.77
CA GLU A 47 -12.76 -4.60 3.05
C GLU A 47 -11.48 -5.33 3.47
N THR A 48 -10.44 -4.57 3.74
CA THR A 48 -9.12 -5.13 4.07
C THR A 48 -8.68 -4.60 5.44
N PRO A 49 -8.50 -5.48 6.44
CA PRO A 49 -7.88 -5.09 7.69
C PRO A 49 -6.37 -4.96 7.50
N ILE A 50 -5.81 -3.87 7.97
CA ILE A 50 -4.40 -3.54 7.79
C ILE A 50 -3.83 -3.01 9.09
N TRP A 51 -2.62 -3.47 9.44
CA TRP A 51 -1.91 -2.98 10.61
C TRP A 51 -0.40 -3.03 10.37
N TYR A 52 0.18 -1.92 9.91
CA TYR A 52 1.61 -1.83 9.66
C TYR A 52 2.37 -1.52 10.96
N GLN A 53 2.68 -2.56 11.73
CA GLN A 53 3.40 -2.41 12.99
C GLN A 53 4.88 -2.07 12.79
N ASN A 54 5.42 -2.39 11.62
CA ASN A 54 6.85 -2.25 11.31
C ASN A 54 7.14 -1.12 10.32
N HIS A 55 6.09 -0.47 9.77
CA HIS A 55 6.23 0.53 8.72
C HIS A 55 5.32 1.73 8.98
N LEU A 56 5.77 2.88 8.54
CA LEU A 56 4.91 4.05 8.34
C LEU A 56 4.52 4.11 6.87
N GLU A 57 3.33 4.60 6.58
CA GLU A 57 2.85 4.70 5.20
C GLU A 57 2.11 6.00 4.99
N SER A 58 2.30 6.61 3.82
CA SER A 58 1.40 7.64 3.31
C SER A 58 0.75 7.14 2.04
N VAL A 59 -0.53 7.44 1.87
CA VAL A 59 -1.36 6.95 0.77
C VAL A 59 -2.11 8.10 0.13
N TYR A 60 -1.88 8.31 -1.17
CA TYR A 60 -2.57 9.32 -1.95
C TYR A 60 -3.53 8.64 -2.94
N CYS A 61 -4.81 9.02 -2.91
CA CYS A 61 -5.79 8.49 -3.84
C CYS A 61 -5.71 9.22 -5.18
N ILE A 62 -5.39 8.47 -6.24
CA ILE A 62 -5.34 8.98 -7.61
C ILE A 62 -6.73 8.94 -8.23
N SER A 63 -7.44 7.82 -8.05
CA SER A 63 -8.77 7.61 -8.61
C SER A 63 -9.58 6.63 -7.75
N GLY A 64 -10.89 6.64 -7.93
CA GLY A 64 -11.81 5.77 -7.19
C GLY A 64 -12.29 6.37 -5.89
N TYR A 65 -13.14 5.61 -5.17
CA TYR A 65 -13.81 6.06 -3.95
C TYR A 65 -13.87 4.95 -2.94
N GLY A 66 -13.74 5.31 -1.69
CA GLY A 66 -13.86 4.38 -0.58
C GLY A 66 -13.79 5.10 0.75
N GLU A 67 -13.35 4.39 1.77
CA GLU A 67 -13.19 4.93 3.12
C GLU A 67 -12.14 4.16 3.90
N VAL A 68 -11.58 4.81 4.90
CA VAL A 68 -10.68 4.18 5.87
C VAL A 68 -11.24 4.42 7.27
N GLU A 69 -11.29 3.36 8.07
CA GLU A 69 -11.75 3.40 9.46
C GLU A 69 -10.59 3.10 10.39
N THR A 70 -10.34 3.98 11.36
CA THR A 70 -9.34 3.72 12.40
C THR A 70 -9.97 2.83 13.47
N CYS A 71 -9.35 1.68 13.72
CA CYS A 71 -9.89 0.69 14.68
C CYS A 71 -9.86 1.16 16.13
N ASP A 72 -8.97 2.10 16.45
CA ASP A 72 -8.77 2.60 17.81
C ASP A 72 -9.99 3.39 18.31
N ASP A 73 -10.51 4.29 17.49
CA ASP A 73 -11.63 5.15 17.85
C ASP A 73 -12.88 4.97 16.98
N GLY A 74 -12.82 4.10 15.98
CA GLY A 74 -13.93 3.85 15.05
C GLY A 74 -14.22 5.00 14.09
N LYS A 75 -13.30 5.94 13.95
CA LYS A 75 -13.48 7.10 13.09
C LYS A 75 -13.34 6.72 11.63
N VAL A 76 -14.27 7.16 10.80
CA VAL A 76 -14.32 6.86 9.37
C VAL A 76 -13.99 8.12 8.57
N TYR A 77 -13.04 7.96 7.64
CA TYR A 77 -12.65 9.03 6.73
C TYR A 77 -12.96 8.62 5.30
N LYS A 78 -13.63 9.51 4.57
CA LYS A 78 -13.92 9.31 3.16
C LYS A 78 -12.64 9.42 2.34
N ILE A 79 -12.48 8.53 1.37
CA ILE A 79 -11.39 8.57 0.40
C ILE A 79 -11.97 8.88 -0.97
N GLU A 80 -11.45 9.92 -1.61
CA GLU A 80 -11.79 10.32 -2.98
C GLU A 80 -10.51 10.79 -3.68
N PRO A 81 -10.52 11.00 -5.00
CA PRO A 81 -9.33 11.50 -5.70
C PRO A 81 -8.81 12.78 -5.04
N GLY A 82 -7.52 12.80 -4.74
CA GLY A 82 -6.87 13.92 -4.04
C GLY A 82 -6.75 13.77 -2.53
N THR A 83 -7.31 12.72 -1.95
CA THR A 83 -7.17 12.45 -0.51
C THR A 83 -5.80 11.85 -0.22
N LEU A 84 -5.10 12.42 0.77
CA LEU A 84 -3.90 11.84 1.36
C LEU A 84 -4.21 11.41 2.79
N TYR A 85 -3.97 10.16 3.14
CA TYR A 85 -3.98 9.76 4.54
C TYR A 85 -2.63 9.19 4.94
N ILE A 86 -2.26 9.41 6.19
CA ILE A 86 -0.92 9.14 6.71
C ILE A 86 -1.05 8.26 7.95
N LEU A 87 -0.44 7.07 7.87
CA LEU A 87 -0.42 6.11 8.97
C LEU A 87 0.84 6.37 9.80
N ASP A 88 0.82 7.43 10.60
CA ASP A 88 1.98 7.96 11.32
C ASP A 88 2.17 7.37 12.72
N LYS A 89 1.21 6.59 13.20
CA LYS A 89 1.20 6.00 14.54
C LYS A 89 1.02 4.49 14.52
N HIS A 90 1.40 3.85 13.42
CA HIS A 90 1.15 2.42 13.22
C HIS A 90 -0.34 2.08 13.40
N ASP A 91 -1.20 2.90 12.82
CA ASP A 91 -2.65 2.82 13.01
C ASP A 91 -3.22 1.52 12.44
N LYS A 92 -3.89 0.77 13.29
CA LYS A 92 -4.68 -0.38 12.85
C LYS A 92 -5.96 0.15 12.20
N HIS A 93 -6.27 -0.29 10.99
CA HIS A 93 -7.37 0.28 10.23
C HIS A 93 -8.04 -0.73 9.31
N LEU A 94 -9.25 -0.37 8.86
CA LEU A 94 -9.99 -1.09 7.83
C LEU A 94 -10.06 -0.20 6.59
N LEU A 95 -9.67 -0.75 5.44
CA LEU A 95 -9.72 -0.06 4.16
C LEU A 95 -10.83 -0.66 3.32
N ARG A 96 -11.78 0.18 2.90
CA ARG A 96 -12.94 -0.25 2.10
C ARG A 96 -12.95 0.50 0.77
N ALA A 97 -13.15 -0.22 -0.31
CA ALA A 97 -13.29 0.35 -1.64
C ALA A 97 -14.74 0.20 -2.12
N THR A 98 -15.37 1.31 -2.49
CA THR A 98 -16.68 1.30 -3.17
C THR A 98 -16.50 1.11 -4.66
N GLU A 99 -15.47 1.73 -5.22
CA GLU A 99 -14.99 1.52 -6.58
C GLU A 99 -13.53 1.12 -6.51
N ASP A 100 -12.96 0.60 -7.59
CA ASP A 100 -11.52 0.37 -7.65
C ASP A 100 -10.78 1.68 -7.34
N MET A 101 -9.95 1.67 -6.31
CA MET A 101 -9.14 2.82 -5.95
C MET A 101 -7.70 2.60 -6.40
N GLN A 102 -7.17 3.54 -7.18
CA GLN A 102 -5.75 3.56 -7.50
C GLN A 102 -5.03 4.52 -6.56
N MET A 103 -4.04 4.00 -5.85
CA MET A 103 -3.36 4.70 -4.77
C MET A 103 -1.86 4.77 -5.04
N ALA A 104 -1.25 5.91 -4.74
CA ALA A 104 0.21 6.04 -4.68
C ALA A 104 0.62 5.92 -3.21
N CYS A 105 1.46 4.93 -2.91
CA CYS A 105 1.84 4.57 -1.55
C CYS A 105 3.34 4.70 -1.34
N VAL A 106 3.72 5.27 -0.20
CA VAL A 106 5.12 5.41 0.21
C VAL A 106 5.29 4.74 1.57
N PHE A 107 6.27 3.84 1.68
CA PHE A 107 6.61 3.15 2.93
C PHE A 107 7.98 3.54 3.44
N ASN A 108 8.08 3.72 4.75
CA ASN A 108 9.33 3.89 5.49
C ASN A 108 9.29 2.99 6.73
N PRO A 109 10.24 2.06 6.93
CA PRO A 109 11.33 1.72 6.01
C PRO A 109 10.83 1.13 4.69
N PRO A 110 11.68 1.11 3.65
CA PRO A 110 11.28 0.61 2.33
C PRO A 110 11.00 -0.88 2.35
N LEU A 111 10.04 -1.31 1.51
CA LEU A 111 9.75 -2.71 1.30
C LEU A 111 10.81 -3.37 0.38
N ASN A 112 10.99 -4.69 0.54
CA ASN A 112 11.86 -5.49 -0.31
C ASN A 112 11.22 -5.86 -1.66
N GLY A 113 9.89 -5.92 -1.70
CA GLY A 113 9.12 -6.10 -2.92
C GLY A 113 8.23 -7.31 -3.00
N LYS A 114 8.37 -8.29 -2.11
CA LYS A 114 7.53 -9.50 -2.09
C LYS A 114 6.58 -9.57 -0.89
N GLU A 115 6.56 -8.53 -0.08
CA GLU A 115 5.71 -8.52 1.11
C GLU A 115 4.25 -8.61 0.74
N VAL A 116 3.54 -9.47 1.46
CA VAL A 116 2.09 -9.51 1.52
C VAL A 116 1.70 -9.40 2.98
N HIS A 117 0.47 -8.94 3.24
CA HIS A 117 -0.02 -8.87 4.61
C HIS A 117 -0.06 -10.27 5.22
N ASP A 118 0.33 -10.37 6.49
CA ASP A 118 0.07 -11.56 7.28
C ASP A 118 -1.41 -11.56 7.73
N GLU A 119 -1.80 -12.51 8.57
CA GLU A 119 -3.19 -12.63 9.06
C GLU A 119 -3.68 -11.41 9.84
N ASN A 120 -2.76 -10.57 10.35
CA ASN A 120 -3.06 -9.34 11.08
C ASN A 120 -2.96 -8.08 10.22
N GLY A 121 -2.68 -8.21 8.93
CA GLY A 121 -2.49 -7.08 8.04
C GLY A 121 -1.13 -6.40 8.19
N VAL A 122 -0.13 -7.10 8.63
CA VAL A 122 1.21 -6.58 8.94
C VAL A 122 2.21 -7.05 7.89
N TYR A 123 3.09 -6.15 7.46
CA TYR A 123 4.27 -6.52 6.69
C TYR A 123 5.44 -6.83 7.62
N ALA A 124 6.20 -7.86 7.32
CA ALA A 124 7.44 -8.14 8.01
C ALA A 124 8.44 -7.02 7.77
N LEU A 125 9.21 -6.64 8.78
CA LEU A 125 10.24 -5.60 8.67
C LEU A 125 11.36 -6.04 7.73
N GLU A 126 11.78 -7.29 7.87
CA GLU A 126 12.78 -7.94 7.03
C GLU A 126 12.08 -9.02 6.21
N ALA A 127 11.52 -8.63 5.09
CA ALA A 127 10.87 -9.57 4.17
C ALA A 127 11.92 -10.36 3.39
N GLU A 128 11.46 -11.39 2.70
CA GLU A 128 12.32 -12.20 1.85
C GLU A 128 13.00 -11.33 0.80
N THR A 129 14.29 -11.61 0.58
CA THR A 129 15.06 -10.95 -0.46
C THR A 129 14.54 -11.37 -1.83
N ILE A 130 14.40 -10.42 -2.73
CA ILE A 130 14.08 -10.71 -4.12
C ILE A 130 15.40 -10.96 -4.85
N ASP A 131 15.56 -12.16 -5.30
CA ASP A 131 16.72 -12.55 -6.09
C ASP A 131 16.54 -12.16 -7.56
#